data_6ead5a14502a38567596ff1799364304
#
_entry.id   6ead5a14502a38567596ff1799364304
#
_cell.length_a   1.000
_cell.length_b   1.000
_cell.length_c   1.000
_cell.angle_alpha   90.00
_cell.angle_beta   90.00
_cell.angle_gamma   90.00
#
_symmetry.space_group_name_H-M   'P 1'
#
loop_
_entity.id
_entity.type
_entity.pdbx_description
1 polymer ?
#
loop_
_entity_poly.entity_id
_entity_poly.type
_entity_poly.pdbx_seq_one_letter_code
_entity_poly.pdbx_strand_id
1 'polypeptide(L)'
;MQLTYLGHSCVLLSGTKKVLIDPFIEGGSVAGTNPDIVAVTHGHHDHMGETVSLAKKTVAISEIARFLKSRGVPSEGMNIGGTLTVDGVTFTMTPALHSGSIEEEGVPGFGGTAAGFVIGMDNVRVYHAGDTALFSDMKLIGDLYHPDVALLPIGGRYTMGGAEAMMAANYIGAKLVIPIHYNTWDRIAADPHAFKKAVERTSDLKVQVLNPGESVGIGT
;
A
#
# COMPACT_ATOMS: atom_id res chain seq x y z
N MET A 1 -6.68 -2.56 16.18
CA MET A 1 -5.79 -3.11 15.14
C MET A 1 -4.41 -2.49 15.27
N GLN A 2 -3.34 -3.21 14.90
CA GLN A 2 -1.97 -2.69 14.86
C GLN A 2 -1.48 -2.61 13.41
N LEU A 3 -0.78 -1.55 13.06
CA LEU A 3 -0.09 -1.36 11.79
C LEU A 3 1.41 -1.37 12.05
N THR A 4 2.15 -2.23 11.35
CA THR A 4 3.62 -2.29 11.38
C THR A 4 4.17 -1.90 10.02
N TYR A 5 5.02 -0.89 9.97
CA TYR A 5 5.77 -0.53 8.77
C TYR A 5 7.02 -1.40 8.68
N LEU A 6 7.18 -2.14 7.59
CA LEU A 6 8.31 -3.06 7.42
C LEU A 6 9.41 -2.51 6.52
N GLY A 7 9.16 -1.38 5.87
CA GLY A 7 10.07 -0.71 4.96
C GLY A 7 9.48 -0.58 3.55
N HIS A 8 10.00 0.34 2.77
CA HIS A 8 9.54 0.64 1.41
C HIS A 8 8.03 0.91 1.35
N SER A 9 7.25 0.03 0.74
CA SER A 9 5.78 0.06 0.75
C SER A 9 5.17 -1.09 1.55
N CYS A 10 6.02 -1.92 2.19
CA CYS A 10 5.59 -3.10 2.90
C CYS A 10 4.99 -2.76 4.27
N VAL A 11 3.73 -3.13 4.45
CA VAL A 11 2.98 -2.89 5.69
C VAL A 11 2.24 -4.15 6.13
N LEU A 12 2.33 -4.47 7.42
CA LEU A 12 1.55 -5.53 8.05
C LEU A 12 0.43 -4.93 8.91
N LEU A 13 -0.81 -5.26 8.59
CA LEU A 13 -1.98 -4.98 9.42
C LEU A 13 -2.27 -6.21 10.27
N SER A 14 -2.30 -6.07 11.60
CA SER A 14 -2.55 -7.14 12.56
C SER A 14 -3.79 -6.84 13.39
N GLY A 15 -4.83 -7.63 13.19
CA GLY A 15 -6.10 -7.59 13.89
C GLY A 15 -6.69 -8.99 13.98
N THR A 16 -7.96 -9.16 13.67
CA THR A 16 -8.60 -10.49 13.55
C THR A 16 -7.95 -11.36 12.48
N LYS A 17 -7.31 -10.73 11.49
CA LYS A 17 -6.43 -11.33 10.49
C LYS A 17 -5.13 -10.56 10.40
N LYS A 18 -4.11 -11.21 9.84
CA LYS A 18 -2.86 -10.55 9.41
C LYS A 18 -2.90 -10.33 7.91
N VAL A 19 -2.90 -9.08 7.48
CA VAL A 19 -2.84 -8.68 6.08
C VAL A 19 -1.49 -8.03 5.80
N LEU A 20 -0.71 -8.62 4.91
CA LEU A 20 0.56 -8.09 4.45
C LEU A 20 0.37 -7.42 3.09
N ILE A 21 0.77 -6.17 2.98
CA ILE A 21 0.65 -5.39 1.74
C ILE A 21 2.04 -5.22 1.14
N ASP A 22 2.17 -5.47 -0.16
CA ASP A 22 3.39 -5.31 -0.95
C ASP A 22 4.63 -5.92 -0.26
N PRO A 23 4.76 -7.27 -0.26
CA PRO A 23 5.70 -8.02 0.59
C PRO A 23 7.16 -7.93 0.11
N PHE A 24 7.74 -6.73 0.11
CA PHE A 24 9.14 -6.46 -0.28
C PHE A 24 9.87 -5.71 0.83
N ILE A 25 11.04 -6.20 1.20
CA ILE A 25 11.98 -5.53 2.11
C ILE A 25 13.37 -5.59 1.48
N GLU A 26 13.97 -4.43 1.21
CA GLU A 26 15.33 -4.37 0.66
C GLU A 26 16.33 -5.04 1.61
N GLY A 27 17.06 -6.03 1.10
CA GLY A 27 18.05 -6.77 1.88
C GLY A 27 17.49 -7.60 3.05
N GLY A 28 16.15 -7.78 3.13
CA GLY A 28 15.48 -8.51 4.20
C GLY A 28 14.50 -9.56 3.69
N SER A 29 13.66 -10.10 4.57
CA SER A 29 12.59 -11.04 4.24
C SER A 29 11.36 -10.82 5.11
N VAL A 30 10.20 -10.98 4.52
CA VAL A 30 8.90 -10.92 5.21
C VAL A 30 8.41 -12.28 5.72
N ALA A 31 9.15 -13.36 5.50
CA ALA A 31 8.72 -14.73 5.85
C ALA A 31 8.32 -14.88 7.33
N GLY A 32 8.96 -14.13 8.24
CA GLY A 32 8.64 -14.14 9.67
C GLY A 32 7.30 -13.52 10.04
N THR A 33 6.64 -12.76 9.15
CA THR A 33 5.35 -12.11 9.44
C THR A 33 4.19 -13.08 9.49
N ASN A 34 4.29 -14.20 8.76
CA ASN A 34 3.27 -15.25 8.64
C ASN A 34 1.85 -14.68 8.42
N PRO A 35 1.58 -13.97 7.31
CA PRO A 35 0.30 -13.36 7.04
C PRO A 35 -0.78 -14.41 6.73
N ASP A 36 -2.05 -14.06 7.00
CA ASP A 36 -3.21 -14.82 6.54
C ASP A 36 -3.51 -14.49 5.06
N ILE A 37 -3.39 -13.22 4.71
CA ILE A 37 -3.71 -12.67 3.38
C ILE A 37 -2.58 -11.74 2.95
N VAL A 38 -2.25 -11.76 1.66
CA VAL A 38 -1.36 -10.80 1.01
C VAL A 38 -2.20 -9.90 0.09
N ALA A 39 -1.90 -8.62 0.03
CA ALA A 39 -2.43 -7.70 -0.98
C ALA A 39 -1.28 -7.14 -1.81
N VAL A 40 -1.42 -7.14 -3.14
CA VAL A 40 -0.40 -6.61 -4.05
C VAL A 40 -1.00 -5.47 -4.85
N THR A 41 -0.43 -4.28 -4.71
CA THR A 41 -0.92 -3.06 -5.37
C THR A 41 -0.65 -3.07 -6.87
N HIS A 42 0.54 -3.51 -7.29
CA HIS A 42 0.91 -3.61 -8.70
C HIS A 42 2.11 -4.55 -8.92
N GLY A 43 2.45 -4.77 -10.19
CA GLY A 43 3.34 -5.85 -10.62
C GLY A 43 4.85 -5.60 -10.49
N HIS A 44 5.31 -4.42 -10.09
CA HIS A 44 6.75 -4.17 -9.95
C HIS A 44 7.38 -5.05 -8.86
N HIS A 45 8.66 -5.38 -9.04
CA HIS A 45 9.35 -6.34 -8.17
C HIS A 45 9.40 -5.90 -6.70
N ASP A 46 9.50 -4.59 -6.46
CA ASP A 46 9.54 -3.96 -5.15
C ASP A 46 8.17 -3.85 -4.45
N HIS A 47 7.13 -4.42 -5.06
CA HIS A 47 5.79 -4.63 -4.51
C HIS A 47 5.38 -6.10 -4.55
N MET A 48 5.62 -6.79 -5.66
CA MET A 48 5.42 -8.24 -5.77
C MET A 48 6.27 -9.02 -4.76
N GLY A 49 7.53 -8.61 -4.56
CA GLY A 49 8.44 -9.14 -3.55
C GLY A 49 8.37 -10.64 -3.36
N GLU A 50 8.15 -11.07 -2.13
CA GLU A 50 8.08 -12.47 -1.72
C GLU A 50 6.70 -13.11 -1.91
N THR A 51 5.75 -12.51 -2.65
CA THR A 51 4.37 -13.01 -2.80
C THR A 51 4.33 -14.48 -3.24
N VAL A 52 5.16 -14.85 -4.21
CA VAL A 52 5.21 -16.23 -4.73
C VAL A 52 5.74 -17.20 -3.68
N SER A 53 6.82 -16.85 -2.99
CA SER A 53 7.45 -17.71 -1.98
C SER A 53 6.61 -17.85 -0.71
N LEU A 54 5.87 -16.82 -0.33
CA LEU A 54 4.92 -16.87 0.79
C LEU A 54 3.76 -17.84 0.51
N ALA A 55 3.35 -17.97 -0.75
CA ALA A 55 2.26 -18.84 -1.20
C ALA A 55 0.95 -18.69 -0.39
N LYS A 56 0.68 -17.48 0.09
CA LYS A 56 -0.53 -17.15 0.87
C LYS A 56 -1.68 -16.71 -0.04
N LYS A 57 -2.92 -16.75 0.47
CA LYS A 57 -4.07 -16.20 -0.24
C LYS A 57 -3.81 -14.73 -0.57
N THR A 58 -3.80 -14.40 -1.86
CA THR A 58 -3.39 -13.07 -2.35
C THR A 58 -4.55 -12.37 -3.06
N VAL A 59 -4.76 -11.09 -2.74
CA VAL A 59 -5.69 -10.19 -3.43
C VAL A 59 -4.89 -9.24 -4.30
N ALA A 60 -5.23 -9.17 -5.58
CA ALA A 60 -4.55 -8.30 -6.55
C ALA A 60 -5.47 -7.99 -7.74
N ILE A 61 -5.01 -7.10 -8.64
CA ILE A 61 -5.68 -6.92 -9.92
C ILE A 61 -5.72 -8.25 -10.71
N SER A 62 -6.73 -8.43 -11.54
CA SER A 62 -7.01 -9.71 -12.21
C SER A 62 -5.82 -10.29 -12.98
N GLU A 63 -4.98 -9.44 -13.58
CA GLU A 63 -3.79 -9.84 -14.34
C GLU A 63 -2.74 -10.47 -13.41
N ILE A 64 -2.43 -9.80 -12.31
CA ILE A 64 -1.50 -10.32 -11.29
C ILE A 64 -2.06 -11.58 -10.64
N ALA A 65 -3.36 -11.62 -10.31
CA ALA A 65 -3.97 -12.79 -9.71
C ALA A 65 -3.89 -14.02 -10.63
N ARG A 66 -4.07 -13.85 -11.96
CA ARG A 66 -3.87 -14.94 -12.94
C ARG A 66 -2.41 -15.38 -13.01
N PHE A 67 -1.48 -14.44 -13.02
CA PHE A 67 -0.05 -14.74 -12.97
C PHE A 67 0.30 -15.54 -11.72
N LEU A 68 -0.14 -15.11 -10.54
CA LEU A 68 0.11 -15.80 -9.27
C LEU A 68 -0.51 -17.21 -9.24
N LYS A 69 -1.73 -17.38 -9.78
CA LYS A 69 -2.37 -18.71 -9.92
C LYS A 69 -1.53 -19.64 -10.80
N SER A 70 -0.91 -19.15 -11.87
CA SER A 70 -0.03 -19.95 -12.71
C SER A 70 1.24 -20.40 -11.98
N ARG A 71 1.61 -19.72 -10.91
CA ARG A 71 2.73 -20.04 -10.01
C ARG A 71 2.31 -20.85 -8.77
N GLY A 72 1.05 -21.32 -8.71
CA GLY A 72 0.52 -22.10 -7.60
C GLY A 72 0.11 -21.30 -6.37
N VAL A 73 0.06 -19.97 -6.46
CA VAL A 73 -0.37 -19.10 -5.35
C VAL A 73 -1.90 -18.95 -5.37
N PRO A 74 -2.63 -19.29 -4.29
CA PRO A 74 -4.07 -19.06 -4.21
C PRO A 74 -4.35 -17.54 -4.24
N SER A 75 -5.07 -17.08 -5.27
CA SER A 75 -5.24 -15.65 -5.51
C SER A 75 -6.66 -15.29 -5.90
N GLU A 76 -7.14 -14.14 -5.45
CA GLU A 76 -8.41 -13.55 -5.81
C GLU A 76 -8.17 -12.30 -6.67
N GLY A 77 -8.67 -12.34 -7.89
CA GLY A 77 -8.57 -11.23 -8.83
C GLY A 77 -9.75 -10.27 -8.70
N MET A 78 -9.45 -8.98 -8.68
CA MET A 78 -10.45 -7.93 -8.72
C MET A 78 -10.04 -6.82 -9.68
N ASN A 79 -10.81 -5.73 -9.76
CA ASN A 79 -10.45 -4.58 -10.59
C ASN A 79 -10.78 -3.28 -9.86
N ILE A 80 -10.21 -2.18 -10.35
CA ILE A 80 -10.42 -0.83 -9.83
C ILE A 80 -11.92 -0.51 -9.74
N GLY A 81 -12.35 0.04 -8.60
CA GLY A 81 -13.74 0.32 -8.27
C GLY A 81 -14.51 -0.87 -7.65
N GLY A 82 -13.94 -2.09 -7.72
CA GLY A 82 -14.54 -3.26 -7.11
C GLY A 82 -14.24 -3.38 -5.61
N THR A 83 -15.14 -4.08 -4.90
CA THR A 83 -14.94 -4.48 -3.50
C THR A 83 -15.08 -5.99 -3.37
N LEU A 84 -14.16 -6.61 -2.65
CA LEU A 84 -14.11 -8.04 -2.39
C LEU A 84 -13.93 -8.28 -0.88
N THR A 85 -14.58 -9.31 -0.34
CA THR A 85 -14.36 -9.73 1.05
C THR A 85 -13.68 -11.10 1.06
N VAL A 86 -12.53 -11.19 1.75
CA VAL A 86 -11.75 -12.41 1.90
C VAL A 86 -11.54 -12.65 3.40
N ASP A 87 -12.01 -13.79 3.90
CA ASP A 87 -11.88 -14.22 5.29
C ASP A 87 -12.28 -13.15 6.34
N GLY A 88 -13.30 -12.34 6.01
CA GLY A 88 -13.82 -11.26 6.86
C GLY A 88 -13.12 -9.91 6.71
N VAL A 89 -12.09 -9.80 5.88
CA VAL A 89 -11.41 -8.56 5.52
C VAL A 89 -11.98 -8.04 4.20
N THR A 90 -12.34 -6.75 4.14
CA THR A 90 -12.79 -6.11 2.90
C THR A 90 -11.63 -5.42 2.19
N PHE A 91 -11.57 -5.58 0.88
CA PHE A 91 -10.61 -4.94 -0.01
C PHE A 91 -11.39 -4.16 -1.06
N THR A 92 -11.26 -2.85 -1.08
CA THR A 92 -11.76 -2.01 -2.17
C THR A 92 -10.58 -1.52 -2.98
N MET A 93 -10.53 -1.87 -4.27
CA MET A 93 -9.44 -1.47 -5.14
C MET A 93 -9.69 -0.07 -5.69
N THR A 94 -8.72 0.82 -5.52
CA THR A 94 -8.76 2.22 -5.94
C THR A 94 -7.82 2.49 -7.10
N PRO A 95 -8.05 3.55 -7.90
CA PRO A 95 -7.07 3.96 -8.91
C PRO A 95 -5.71 4.31 -8.31
N ALA A 96 -4.65 4.07 -9.10
CA ALA A 96 -3.32 4.63 -8.91
C ALA A 96 -2.77 5.03 -10.28
N LEU A 97 -2.13 6.19 -10.37
CA LEU A 97 -1.53 6.67 -11.62
C LEU A 97 -0.05 6.28 -11.67
N HIS A 98 0.19 5.05 -12.09
CA HIS A 98 1.52 4.44 -12.18
C HIS A 98 1.52 3.30 -13.22
N SER A 99 2.69 2.83 -13.64
CA SER A 99 2.82 1.64 -14.48
C SER A 99 2.61 0.37 -13.67
N GLY A 100 2.25 -0.74 -14.32
CA GLY A 100 1.91 -2.00 -13.64
C GLY A 100 2.49 -3.22 -14.35
N SER A 101 3.77 -3.18 -14.80
CA SER A 101 4.42 -4.34 -15.42
C SER A 101 4.76 -5.41 -14.37
N ILE A 102 4.68 -6.68 -14.77
CA ILE A 102 5.32 -7.80 -14.07
C ILE A 102 6.64 -8.08 -14.78
N GLU A 103 7.71 -8.26 -14.02
CA GLU A 103 9.00 -8.64 -14.58
C GLU A 103 9.22 -10.14 -14.42
N GLU A 104 9.44 -10.84 -15.54
CA GLU A 104 9.82 -12.24 -15.58
C GLU A 104 11.14 -12.39 -16.35
N GLU A 105 12.15 -12.99 -15.70
CA GLU A 105 13.47 -13.22 -16.30
C GLU A 105 14.09 -11.95 -16.90
N GLY A 106 13.85 -10.78 -16.29
CA GLY A 106 14.33 -9.48 -16.76
C GLY A 106 13.54 -8.90 -17.94
N VAL A 107 12.41 -9.52 -18.32
CA VAL A 107 11.54 -9.01 -19.38
C VAL A 107 10.23 -8.49 -18.78
N PRO A 108 9.89 -7.20 -18.98
CA PRO A 108 8.64 -6.67 -18.49
C PRO A 108 7.45 -7.24 -19.28
N GLY A 109 6.50 -7.82 -18.57
CA GLY A 109 5.21 -8.28 -19.08
C GLY A 109 4.05 -7.39 -18.61
N PHE A 110 2.87 -7.59 -19.18
CA PHE A 110 1.67 -6.85 -18.79
C PHE A 110 1.13 -7.35 -17.44
N GLY A 111 1.21 -6.52 -16.41
CA GLY A 111 0.73 -6.82 -15.04
C GLY A 111 -0.60 -6.17 -14.67
N GLY A 112 -1.32 -5.61 -15.64
CA GLY A 112 -2.52 -4.82 -15.37
C GLY A 112 -2.19 -3.36 -15.02
N THR A 113 -3.18 -2.65 -14.53
CA THR A 113 -3.06 -1.27 -14.06
C THR A 113 -2.63 -1.26 -12.59
N ALA A 114 -1.75 -0.34 -12.21
CA ALA A 114 -1.43 -0.12 -10.81
C ALA A 114 -2.67 0.33 -10.02
N ALA A 115 -2.76 -0.06 -8.77
CA ALA A 115 -3.90 0.20 -7.92
C ALA A 115 -3.47 0.50 -6.47
N GLY A 116 -4.34 1.17 -5.74
CA GLY A 116 -4.31 1.22 -4.28
C GLY A 116 -5.41 0.35 -3.69
N PHE A 117 -5.45 0.27 -2.35
CA PHE A 117 -6.49 -0.44 -1.62
C PHE A 117 -7.04 0.38 -0.46
N VAL A 118 -8.35 0.36 -0.27
CA VAL A 118 -8.95 0.62 1.03
C VAL A 118 -9.26 -0.74 1.68
N ILE A 119 -8.55 -1.05 2.76
CA ILE A 119 -8.67 -2.32 3.47
C ILE A 119 -9.46 -2.08 4.76
N GLY A 120 -10.58 -2.79 4.92
CA GLY A 120 -11.43 -2.73 6.10
C GLY A 120 -11.33 -3.99 6.96
N MET A 121 -10.96 -3.82 8.24
CA MET A 121 -10.88 -4.89 9.24
C MET A 121 -11.07 -4.28 10.64
N ASP A 122 -11.77 -4.98 11.54
CA ASP A 122 -11.96 -4.57 12.93
C ASP A 122 -12.52 -3.12 13.10
N ASN A 123 -13.45 -2.72 12.23
CA ASN A 123 -14.04 -1.38 12.13
C ASN A 123 -13.02 -0.25 11.80
N VAL A 124 -11.84 -0.59 11.30
CA VAL A 124 -10.82 0.35 10.84
C VAL A 124 -10.66 0.22 9.33
N ARG A 125 -10.47 1.35 8.65
CA ARG A 125 -10.18 1.41 7.21
C ARG A 125 -8.80 2.02 6.98
N VAL A 126 -7.96 1.29 6.28
CA VAL A 126 -6.61 1.72 5.90
C VAL A 126 -6.56 1.89 4.38
N TYR A 127 -6.26 3.10 3.93
CA TYR A 127 -5.97 3.35 2.53
C TYR A 127 -4.45 3.21 2.29
N HIS A 128 -4.07 2.25 1.47
CA HIS A 128 -2.72 2.13 0.93
C HIS A 128 -2.75 2.61 -0.51
N ALA A 129 -2.10 3.74 -0.80
CA ALA A 129 -2.17 4.35 -2.13
C ALA A 129 -1.47 3.53 -3.21
N GLY A 130 -0.58 2.61 -2.83
CA GLY A 130 0.38 2.00 -3.76
C GLY A 130 1.32 3.05 -4.32
N ASP A 131 1.94 2.75 -5.44
CA ASP A 131 2.71 3.74 -6.19
C ASP A 131 1.79 4.57 -7.07
N THR A 132 1.86 5.88 -6.89
CA THR A 132 0.98 6.80 -7.63
C THR A 132 1.54 8.21 -7.71
N ALA A 133 1.20 8.90 -8.80
CA ALA A 133 1.20 10.36 -8.85
C ALA A 133 -0.01 10.92 -8.07
N LEU A 134 -0.03 12.22 -7.81
CA LEU A 134 -1.21 12.91 -7.29
C LEU A 134 -2.30 12.95 -8.37
N PHE A 135 -3.55 12.65 -7.97
CA PHE A 135 -4.73 12.82 -8.83
C PHE A 135 -5.94 13.33 -8.03
N SER A 136 -6.83 14.05 -8.71
CA SER A 136 -7.96 14.76 -8.08
C SER A 136 -8.93 13.83 -7.36
N ASP A 137 -9.13 12.61 -7.90
CA ASP A 137 -10.12 11.67 -7.40
C ASP A 137 -9.70 10.98 -6.09
N MET A 138 -8.48 11.26 -5.59
CA MET A 138 -8.12 10.96 -4.20
C MET A 138 -9.10 11.58 -3.20
N LYS A 139 -9.70 12.73 -3.56
CA LYS A 139 -10.77 13.34 -2.76
C LYS A 139 -12.00 12.44 -2.69
N LEU A 140 -12.38 11.81 -3.80
CA LEU A 140 -13.51 10.88 -3.83
C LEU A 140 -13.23 9.62 -2.99
N ILE A 141 -11.98 9.15 -2.95
CA ILE A 141 -11.58 8.04 -2.07
C ILE A 141 -11.80 8.43 -0.61
N GLY A 142 -11.40 9.63 -0.21
CA GLY A 142 -11.66 10.18 1.12
C GLY A 142 -13.14 10.27 1.43
N ASP A 143 -13.91 10.92 0.53
CA ASP A 143 -15.33 11.20 0.71
C ASP A 143 -16.20 9.92 0.72
N LEU A 144 -15.83 8.87 -0.04
CA LEU A 144 -16.63 7.64 -0.14
C LEU A 144 -16.26 6.60 0.92
N TYR A 145 -14.97 6.45 1.21
CA TYR A 145 -14.49 5.33 2.04
C TYR A 145 -14.08 5.75 3.45
N HIS A 146 -13.89 7.05 3.70
CA HIS A 146 -13.52 7.60 5.01
C HIS A 146 -12.43 6.79 5.72
N PRO A 147 -11.22 6.65 5.13
CA PRO A 147 -10.16 5.88 5.74
C PRO A 147 -9.68 6.53 7.05
N ASP A 148 -9.39 5.72 8.06
CA ASP A 148 -8.83 6.17 9.33
C ASP A 148 -7.34 6.48 9.20
N VAL A 149 -6.66 5.71 8.33
CA VAL A 149 -5.22 5.79 8.05
C VAL A 149 -4.99 5.86 6.55
N ALA A 150 -4.07 6.75 6.12
CA ALA A 150 -3.57 6.79 4.75
C ALA A 150 -2.06 6.54 4.70
N LEU A 151 -1.66 5.58 3.87
CA LEU A 151 -0.27 5.27 3.56
C LEU A 151 0.06 5.89 2.20
N LEU A 152 0.92 6.91 2.17
CA LEU A 152 1.19 7.72 0.99
C LEU A 152 2.67 7.70 0.61
N PRO A 153 3.02 7.40 -0.66
CA PRO A 153 4.39 7.44 -1.13
C PRO A 153 4.90 8.89 -1.19
N ILE A 154 6.16 9.11 -0.78
CA ILE A 154 6.79 10.45 -0.77
C ILE A 154 8.15 10.49 -1.48
N GLY A 155 8.58 9.42 -2.14
CA GLY A 155 9.91 9.26 -2.72
C GLY A 155 10.21 10.13 -3.96
N GLY A 156 9.21 10.75 -4.57
CA GLY A 156 9.32 11.79 -5.60
C GLY A 156 9.60 11.29 -7.01
N ARG A 157 10.64 10.50 -7.22
CA ARG A 157 11.09 10.17 -8.59
C ARG A 157 10.11 9.29 -9.36
N TYR A 158 9.54 8.30 -8.70
CA TYR A 158 8.64 7.30 -9.30
C TYR A 158 7.20 7.47 -8.82
N THR A 159 7.01 8.19 -7.72
CA THR A 159 5.74 8.45 -7.07
C THR A 159 5.59 9.94 -6.75
N MET A 160 4.58 10.29 -5.98
CA MET A 160 4.47 11.64 -5.40
C MET A 160 5.73 11.99 -4.61
N GLY A 161 6.14 13.25 -4.68
CA GLY A 161 7.05 13.85 -3.69
C GLY A 161 6.28 14.40 -2.50
N GLY A 162 7.01 14.95 -1.53
CA GLY A 162 6.40 15.45 -0.28
C GLY A 162 5.33 16.53 -0.48
N ALA A 163 5.46 17.38 -1.50
CA ALA A 163 4.48 18.44 -1.78
C ALA A 163 3.16 17.88 -2.32
N GLU A 164 3.23 16.97 -3.29
CA GLU A 164 2.07 16.30 -3.87
C GLU A 164 1.41 15.39 -2.83
N ALA A 165 2.19 14.65 -2.03
CA ALA A 165 1.69 13.79 -0.97
C ALA A 165 0.98 14.59 0.15
N MET A 166 1.42 15.82 0.44
CA MET A 166 0.70 16.73 1.35
C MET A 166 -0.68 17.09 0.78
N MET A 167 -0.80 17.37 -0.51
CA MET A 167 -2.09 17.61 -1.14
C MET A 167 -2.97 16.34 -1.11
N ALA A 168 -2.38 15.18 -1.40
CA ALA A 168 -3.06 13.89 -1.32
C ALA A 168 -3.60 13.63 0.09
N ALA A 169 -2.81 13.88 1.14
CA ALA A 169 -3.23 13.76 2.52
C ALA A 169 -4.49 14.61 2.82
N ASN A 170 -4.50 15.87 2.35
CA ASN A 170 -5.65 16.75 2.50
C ASN A 170 -6.89 16.28 1.70
N TYR A 171 -6.69 15.71 0.49
CA TYR A 171 -7.79 15.17 -0.31
C TYR A 171 -8.40 13.92 0.33
N ILE A 172 -7.57 13.01 0.86
CA ILE A 172 -8.02 11.79 1.53
C ILE A 172 -8.67 12.12 2.88
N GLY A 173 -8.12 13.05 3.65
CA GLY A 173 -8.67 13.46 4.94
C GLY A 173 -8.60 12.41 6.05
N ALA A 174 -7.75 11.39 5.91
CA ALA A 174 -7.52 10.38 6.94
C ALA A 174 -6.86 11.01 8.17
N LYS A 175 -7.36 10.71 9.37
CA LYS A 175 -6.84 11.31 10.61
C LYS A 175 -5.37 11.03 10.86
N LEU A 176 -4.88 9.87 10.41
CA LEU A 176 -3.49 9.45 10.51
C LEU A 176 -2.91 9.22 9.13
N VAL A 177 -1.79 9.86 8.83
CA VAL A 177 -1.03 9.69 7.60
C VAL A 177 0.34 9.09 7.92
N ILE A 178 0.74 8.07 7.17
CA ILE A 178 2.04 7.42 7.31
C ILE A 178 2.76 7.51 5.95
N PRO A 179 3.91 8.18 5.88
CA PRO A 179 4.70 8.20 4.66
C PRO A 179 5.35 6.83 4.40
N ILE A 180 5.33 6.41 3.13
CA ILE A 180 5.92 5.16 2.65
C ILE A 180 6.74 5.43 1.38
N HIS A 181 7.39 4.40 0.83
CA HIS A 181 8.12 4.43 -0.44
C HIS A 181 9.16 5.56 -0.51
N TYR A 182 10.06 5.62 0.47
CA TYR A 182 11.14 6.61 0.53
C TYR A 182 12.39 6.02 1.20
N ASN A 183 13.55 6.57 0.90
CA ASN A 183 14.86 6.25 1.50
C ASN A 183 15.31 4.78 1.40
N THR A 184 14.63 3.93 0.62
CA THR A 184 15.11 2.57 0.32
C THR A 184 16.35 2.64 -0.55
N TRP A 185 16.36 3.57 -1.50
CA TRP A 185 17.50 3.84 -2.40
C TRP A 185 17.70 5.35 -2.55
N ASP A 186 18.91 5.79 -2.89
CA ASP A 186 19.24 7.21 -3.11
C ASP A 186 18.29 7.92 -4.09
N ARG A 187 17.77 7.16 -5.08
CA ARG A 187 16.86 7.69 -6.09
C ARG A 187 15.50 8.12 -5.56
N ILE A 188 15.11 7.64 -4.40
CA ILE A 188 13.85 7.95 -3.73
C ILE A 188 14.10 8.56 -2.34
N ALA A 189 15.23 9.26 -2.20
CA ALA A 189 15.56 9.96 -0.97
C ALA A 189 14.57 11.10 -0.71
N ALA A 190 13.95 11.11 0.48
CA ALA A 190 13.03 12.13 0.91
C ALA A 190 13.14 12.36 2.43
N ASP A 191 12.76 13.55 2.88
CA ASP A 191 12.70 13.87 4.30
C ASP A 191 11.26 13.69 4.84
N PRO A 192 10.97 12.59 5.56
CA PRO A 192 9.65 12.32 6.09
C PRO A 192 9.26 13.29 7.22
N HIS A 193 10.23 13.90 7.90
CA HIS A 193 9.96 14.89 8.97
C HIS A 193 9.60 16.23 8.38
N ALA A 194 10.20 16.63 7.25
CA ALA A 194 9.77 17.81 6.51
C ALA A 194 8.33 17.62 5.97
N PHE A 195 8.00 16.44 5.44
CA PHE A 195 6.64 16.08 5.04
C PHE A 195 5.67 16.18 6.22
N LYS A 196 5.98 15.55 7.37
CA LYS A 196 5.18 15.64 8.60
C LYS A 196 4.90 17.10 8.97
N LYS A 197 5.93 17.91 9.07
CA LYS A 197 5.81 19.33 9.43
C LYS A 197 4.93 20.10 8.42
N ALA A 198 5.03 19.80 7.14
CA ALA A 198 4.22 20.45 6.11
C ALA A 198 2.73 20.11 6.25
N VAL A 199 2.38 18.83 6.42
CA VAL A 199 0.99 18.38 6.60
C VAL A 199 0.39 18.96 7.88
N GLU A 200 1.04 18.77 9.03
CA GLU A 200 0.52 19.18 10.33
C GLU A 200 0.43 20.71 10.52
N ARG A 201 1.14 21.49 9.70
CA ARG A 201 1.02 22.95 9.68
C ARG A 201 -0.21 23.43 8.90
N THR A 202 -0.67 22.67 7.91
CA THR A 202 -1.71 23.09 6.97
C THR A 202 -3.04 22.39 7.20
N SER A 203 -3.11 21.44 8.14
CA SER A 203 -4.31 20.67 8.46
C SER A 203 -4.29 20.14 9.89
N ASP A 204 -5.41 19.61 10.37
CA ASP A 204 -5.53 18.91 11.65
C ASP A 204 -5.13 17.44 11.58
N LEU A 205 -4.64 16.96 10.43
CA LEU A 205 -4.19 15.60 10.23
C LEU A 205 -2.93 15.33 11.06
N LYS A 206 -2.74 14.09 11.50
CA LYS A 206 -1.54 13.64 12.17
C LYS A 206 -0.66 12.84 11.25
N VAL A 207 0.64 13.05 11.27
CA VAL A 207 1.60 12.27 10.52
C VAL A 207 2.47 11.47 11.49
N GLN A 208 2.48 10.16 11.31
CA GLN A 208 3.38 9.25 12.04
C GLN A 208 4.49 8.78 11.09
N VAL A 209 5.70 9.21 11.36
CA VAL A 209 6.89 8.65 10.70
C VAL A 209 7.28 7.39 11.47
N LEU A 210 7.36 6.26 10.78
CA LEU A 210 7.76 4.99 11.35
C LEU A 210 9.08 4.53 10.72
N ASN A 211 9.98 3.99 11.53
CA ASN A 211 11.14 3.25 11.03
C ASN A 211 10.74 1.81 10.70
N PRO A 212 11.44 1.12 9.79
CA PRO A 212 11.20 -0.30 9.53
C PRO A 212 11.19 -1.14 10.82
N GLY A 213 10.12 -1.93 11.00
CA GLY A 213 9.84 -2.72 12.20
C GLY A 213 9.03 -2.00 13.28
N GLU A 214 8.84 -0.68 13.20
CA GLU A 214 8.01 0.04 14.16
C GLU A 214 6.51 -0.14 13.88
N SER A 215 5.73 -0.08 14.95
CA SER A 215 4.29 -0.29 14.92
C SER A 215 3.52 0.84 15.60
N VAL A 216 2.30 1.07 15.14
CA VAL A 216 1.34 2.00 15.75
C VAL A 216 -0.02 1.31 15.92
N GLY A 217 -0.69 1.56 17.05
CA GLY A 217 -2.08 1.19 17.24
C GLY A 217 -3.00 2.08 16.41
N ILE A 218 -3.94 1.48 15.69
CA ILE A 218 -4.90 2.20 14.83
C ILE A 218 -6.32 1.75 15.12
N GLY A 219 -7.23 2.72 15.21
CA GLY A 219 -8.63 2.48 15.60
C GLY A 219 -8.76 2.21 17.11
N THR A 220 -9.76 2.75 17.70
CA THR A 220 -10.24 2.46 19.07
C THR A 220 -11.73 2.26 19.03
#